data_331377fe38d7189f48f9873fd6207d5b
#
_entry.id   331377fe38d7189f48f9873fd6207d5b
#
_cell.length_a   1.000
_cell.length_b   1.000
_cell.length_c   1.000
_cell.angle_alpha   90.00
_cell.angle_beta   90.00
_cell.angle_gamma   90.00
#
_symmetry.space_group_name_H-M   'P 1'
#
loop_
_entity.id
_entity.type
_entity.pdbx_description
1 polymer ?
#
loop_
_entity_poly.entity_id
_entity_poly.type
_entity_poly.pdbx_seq_one_letter_code
_entity_poly.pdbx_strand_id
1 'polypeptide(L)'
;MFRKHISLTALGLILFVSVGFTQKKTIPSFKIVPLGVMGGIDESNLSAYMVAAEGTNNYICLDAGTLHYGIEKAISNKVFSISVDDVLRRYIKGYFISHAHLDHVTGLIINSPDDTVKNIYGLASTLKTIKSDYFTWESWANFADDGEAPLLKKYHYEALTPDSVISIKNTGLKVRAFPLSHSNLTSTAFLVSSGDAYILYLGDTGPDSIEKSQNLHKLWIAIVSLIKSKKLKAIMIETSFPDEQPDKTLFGHLTPHWLMVEMNNLGALTGANSLKGFNIIITHVKPPQVNIAKLKQQLKVENTLGLNLIFPVQGKAIDL
;
A
#
# COMPACT_ATOMS: atom_id res chain seq x y z
N MET A 1 67.06 65.39 -2.61
CA MET A 1 66.93 64.32 -1.59
C MET A 1 65.52 63.79 -1.64
N PHE A 2 65.21 62.79 -2.50
CA PHE A 2 63.85 62.27 -2.72
C PHE A 2 63.73 60.97 -1.99
N ARG A 3 62.80 60.88 -0.97
CA ARG A 3 62.38 59.61 -0.30
C ARG A 3 61.25 59.00 -1.09
N LYS A 4 61.48 57.77 -1.61
CA LYS A 4 60.46 56.91 -2.19
C LYS A 4 59.78 56.18 -1.10
N HIS A 5 58.42 56.34 -1.00
CA HIS A 5 57.55 55.47 -0.18
C HIS A 5 57.16 54.24 -0.99
N ILE A 6 57.48 53.07 -0.49
CA ILE A 6 57.04 51.79 -1.02
C ILE A 6 55.79 51.39 -0.25
N SER A 7 54.63 51.39 -0.90
CA SER A 7 53.37 50.84 -0.33
C SER A 7 53.33 49.34 -0.60
N LEU A 8 53.32 48.56 0.45
CA LEU A 8 53.11 47.11 0.39
C LEU A 8 51.60 46.84 0.46
N THR A 9 51.00 46.42 -0.67
CA THR A 9 49.59 45.95 -0.69
C THR A 9 49.57 44.46 -0.37
N ALA A 10 49.07 44.09 0.80
CA ALA A 10 48.84 42.70 1.17
C ALA A 10 47.54 42.20 0.53
N LEU A 11 47.66 41.27 -0.40
CA LEU A 11 46.53 40.60 -1.05
C LEU A 11 46.09 39.40 -0.15
N GLY A 12 45.00 39.58 0.59
CA GLY A 12 44.41 38.52 1.41
C GLY A 12 43.68 37.51 0.53
N LEU A 13 44.21 36.28 0.45
CA LEU A 13 43.57 35.16 -0.24
C LEU A 13 42.50 34.56 0.67
N ILE A 14 41.21 34.81 0.40
CA ILE A 14 40.10 34.18 1.12
C ILE A 14 39.85 32.82 0.46
N LEU A 15 40.24 31.73 1.14
CA LEU A 15 39.88 30.36 0.76
C LEU A 15 38.42 30.11 1.16
N PHE A 16 37.52 30.03 0.16
CA PHE A 16 36.19 29.46 0.36
C PHE A 16 36.28 27.93 0.45
N VAL A 17 36.19 27.39 1.63
CA VAL A 17 35.97 25.97 1.84
C VAL A 17 34.49 25.68 1.62
N SER A 18 34.10 25.20 0.45
CA SER A 18 32.78 24.68 0.18
C SER A 18 32.63 23.32 0.88
N VAL A 19 31.96 23.30 2.02
CA VAL A 19 31.53 22.05 2.66
C VAL A 19 30.40 21.46 1.82
N GLY A 20 30.74 20.57 0.90
CA GLY A 20 29.77 19.81 0.15
C GLY A 20 29.02 18.86 1.11
N PHE A 21 27.77 19.17 1.44
CA PHE A 21 26.87 18.20 2.07
C PHE A 21 26.57 17.10 1.06
N THR A 22 27.28 15.99 1.15
CA THR A 22 26.91 14.76 0.46
C THR A 22 25.59 14.27 1.10
N GLN A 23 24.49 14.52 0.42
CA GLN A 23 23.20 13.95 0.77
C GLN A 23 23.34 12.43 0.68
N LYS A 24 23.33 11.74 1.83
CA LYS A 24 23.43 10.29 1.90
C LYS A 24 22.22 9.71 1.16
N LYS A 25 22.44 9.15 -0.03
CA LYS A 25 21.38 8.53 -0.82
C LYS A 25 20.81 7.39 0.04
N THR A 26 19.59 7.55 0.55
CA THR A 26 18.94 6.50 1.29
C THR A 26 18.67 5.34 0.35
N ILE A 27 19.18 4.16 0.68
CA ILE A 27 18.87 2.94 -0.06
C ILE A 27 17.41 2.62 0.21
N PRO A 28 16.56 2.45 -0.82
CA PRO A 28 15.16 2.04 -0.64
C PRO A 28 15.09 0.75 0.18
N SER A 29 14.02 0.59 0.94
CA SER A 29 13.79 -0.63 1.74
C SER A 29 12.75 -1.54 1.11
N PHE A 30 11.88 -0.96 0.27
CA PHE A 30 10.79 -1.65 -0.40
C PHE A 30 10.69 -1.24 -1.86
N LYS A 31 10.30 -2.20 -2.68
CA LYS A 31 9.76 -1.98 -4.02
C LYS A 31 8.29 -2.34 -4.02
N ILE A 32 7.43 -1.38 -4.40
CA ILE A 32 5.99 -1.56 -4.57
C ILE A 32 5.66 -1.48 -6.05
N VAL A 33 4.95 -2.47 -6.58
CA VAL A 33 4.48 -2.48 -7.98
C VAL A 33 2.96 -2.52 -7.96
N PRO A 34 2.28 -1.39 -8.24
CA PRO A 34 0.83 -1.34 -8.33
C PRO A 34 0.36 -2.12 -9.58
N LEU A 35 -0.35 -3.22 -9.39
CA LEU A 35 -0.97 -3.98 -10.48
C LEU A 35 -2.38 -3.45 -10.81
N GLY A 36 -3.02 -2.81 -9.83
CA GLY A 36 -4.26 -2.08 -9.95
C GLY A 36 -4.36 -1.06 -8.83
N VAL A 37 -4.97 0.09 -9.12
CA VAL A 37 -4.97 1.26 -8.23
C VAL A 37 -6.37 1.82 -7.97
N MET A 38 -7.38 1.27 -8.65
CA MET A 38 -8.77 1.72 -8.57
C MET A 38 -9.63 0.75 -7.75
N GLY A 39 -10.71 1.26 -7.22
CA GLY A 39 -11.82 0.47 -6.69
C GLY A 39 -13.00 0.42 -7.66
N GLY A 40 -13.80 -0.64 -7.56
CA GLY A 40 -15.07 -0.74 -8.25
C GLY A 40 -15.00 -1.29 -9.68
N ILE A 41 -15.41 -0.51 -10.69
CA ILE A 41 -15.95 -1.03 -11.97
C ILE A 41 -14.95 -1.18 -13.12
N ASP A 42 -13.68 -0.82 -12.97
CA ASP A 42 -12.66 -1.02 -14.03
C ASP A 42 -11.85 -2.30 -13.72
N GLU A 43 -12.29 -3.43 -14.29
CA GLU A 43 -11.69 -4.75 -14.08
C GLU A 43 -10.23 -4.83 -14.54
N SER A 44 -9.79 -3.90 -15.38
CA SER A 44 -8.39 -3.82 -15.81
C SER A 44 -7.46 -3.17 -14.76
N ASN A 45 -8.02 -2.57 -13.68
CA ASN A 45 -7.24 -1.73 -12.77
C ASN A 45 -7.68 -1.83 -11.30
N LEU A 46 -8.27 -2.96 -10.91
CA LEU A 46 -8.78 -3.24 -9.55
C LEU A 46 -7.63 -3.42 -8.56
N SER A 47 -7.89 -3.08 -7.31
CA SER A 47 -6.92 -2.98 -6.21
C SER A 47 -6.00 -4.19 -6.08
N ALA A 48 -4.69 -4.02 -6.35
CA ALA A 48 -3.66 -5.06 -6.19
C ALA A 48 -2.25 -4.43 -6.18
N TYR A 49 -1.43 -4.80 -5.21
CA TYR A 49 -0.09 -4.23 -5.04
C TYR A 49 0.92 -5.32 -4.73
N MET A 50 1.91 -5.52 -5.60
CA MET A 50 3.05 -6.37 -5.28
C MET A 50 4.05 -5.61 -4.42
N VAL A 51 4.53 -6.21 -3.33
CA VAL A 51 5.50 -5.62 -2.40
C VAL A 51 6.64 -6.60 -2.16
N ALA A 52 7.87 -6.13 -2.34
CA ALA A 52 9.09 -6.89 -2.03
C ALA A 52 10.08 -6.06 -1.19
N ALA A 53 10.97 -6.74 -0.50
CA ALA A 53 12.19 -6.11 0.00
C ALA A 53 13.04 -5.65 -1.18
N GLU A 54 13.64 -4.46 -1.08
CA GLU A 54 14.48 -3.93 -2.16
C GLU A 54 15.59 -4.89 -2.56
N GLY A 55 15.88 -4.95 -3.84
CA GLY A 55 16.90 -5.85 -4.42
C GLY A 55 16.45 -7.31 -4.56
N THR A 56 15.18 -7.65 -4.29
CA THR A 56 14.64 -9.00 -4.48
C THR A 56 13.48 -9.02 -5.49
N ASN A 57 13.21 -10.20 -6.05
CA ASN A 57 12.03 -10.46 -6.87
C ASN A 57 11.03 -11.40 -6.14
N ASN A 58 11.05 -11.40 -4.82
CA ASN A 58 10.16 -12.22 -4.00
C ASN A 58 9.07 -11.32 -3.38
N TYR A 59 7.96 -11.20 -4.08
CA TYR A 59 6.86 -10.31 -3.74
C TYR A 59 5.77 -11.03 -2.93
N ILE A 60 5.14 -10.32 -2.02
CA ILE A 60 3.77 -10.60 -1.58
C ILE A 60 2.81 -9.74 -2.39
N CYS A 61 1.57 -10.18 -2.57
CA CYS A 61 0.53 -9.37 -3.19
C CYS A 61 -0.45 -8.91 -2.10
N LEU A 62 -0.62 -7.61 -1.94
CA LEU A 62 -1.60 -6.99 -1.06
C LEU A 62 -2.84 -6.71 -1.91
N ASP A 63 -3.91 -7.43 -1.65
CA ASP A 63 -5.06 -7.65 -2.50
C ASP A 63 -4.69 -8.18 -3.91
N ALA A 64 -5.67 -8.61 -4.66
CA ALA A 64 -5.47 -9.30 -5.93
C ALA A 64 -6.66 -9.07 -6.89
N GLY A 65 -7.12 -7.83 -6.99
CA GLY A 65 -8.22 -7.46 -7.89
C GLY A 65 -7.84 -7.59 -9.36
N THR A 66 -6.71 -7.00 -9.78
CA THR A 66 -6.16 -7.17 -11.14
C THR A 66 -4.75 -7.73 -11.05
N LEU A 67 -4.49 -8.92 -11.61
CA LEU A 67 -3.16 -9.51 -11.66
C LEU A 67 -2.58 -9.48 -13.07
N HIS A 68 -3.10 -10.26 -14.00
CA HIS A 68 -2.52 -10.49 -15.33
C HIS A 68 -2.26 -9.17 -16.08
N TYR A 69 -3.28 -8.34 -16.26
CA TYR A 69 -3.15 -7.07 -16.97
C TYR A 69 -2.21 -6.08 -16.24
N GLY A 70 -2.25 -6.05 -14.91
CA GLY A 70 -1.34 -5.25 -14.12
C GLY A 70 0.13 -5.65 -14.29
N ILE A 71 0.41 -6.96 -14.36
CA ILE A 71 1.75 -7.48 -14.66
C ILE A 71 2.18 -7.12 -16.09
N GLU A 72 1.29 -7.22 -17.09
CA GLU A 72 1.56 -6.74 -18.46
C GLU A 72 1.98 -5.27 -18.49
N LYS A 73 1.25 -4.42 -17.75
CA LYS A 73 1.61 -3.00 -17.60
C LYS A 73 2.98 -2.81 -16.95
N ALA A 74 3.32 -3.62 -15.93
CA ALA A 74 4.63 -3.56 -15.28
C ALA A 74 5.75 -4.00 -16.22
N ILE A 75 5.54 -5.02 -17.05
CA ILE A 75 6.48 -5.44 -18.10
C ILE A 75 6.65 -4.32 -19.14
N SER A 76 5.54 -3.73 -19.61
CA SER A 76 5.57 -2.61 -20.57
C SER A 76 6.34 -1.40 -20.02
N ASN A 77 6.26 -1.15 -18.72
CA ASN A 77 7.02 -0.12 -18.02
C ASN A 77 8.45 -0.57 -17.61
N LYS A 78 8.90 -1.74 -18.06
CA LYS A 78 10.25 -2.29 -17.80
C LYS A 78 10.55 -2.54 -16.31
N VAL A 79 9.52 -2.75 -15.50
CA VAL A 79 9.65 -3.17 -14.09
C VAL A 79 10.04 -4.64 -14.01
N PHE A 80 9.48 -5.46 -14.90
CA PHE A 80 9.82 -6.88 -15.07
C PHE A 80 10.34 -7.13 -16.48
N SER A 81 11.23 -8.14 -16.62
CA SER A 81 11.86 -8.54 -17.89
C SER A 81 11.53 -9.99 -18.28
N ILE A 82 10.57 -10.61 -17.60
CA ILE A 82 10.13 -12.00 -17.83
C ILE A 82 8.65 -12.00 -18.21
N SER A 83 8.11 -13.15 -18.61
CA SER A 83 6.71 -13.29 -19.03
C SER A 83 5.73 -13.02 -17.88
N VAL A 84 4.48 -12.70 -18.20
CA VAL A 84 3.40 -12.52 -17.21
C VAL A 84 3.26 -13.77 -16.35
N ASP A 85 3.24 -14.94 -16.97
CA ASP A 85 3.12 -16.22 -16.28
C ASP A 85 4.28 -16.46 -15.31
N ASP A 86 5.51 -16.12 -15.71
CA ASP A 86 6.67 -16.26 -14.84
C ASP A 86 6.61 -15.28 -13.64
N VAL A 87 6.14 -14.06 -13.82
CA VAL A 87 5.93 -13.12 -12.70
C VAL A 87 4.87 -13.68 -11.76
N LEU A 88 3.72 -14.09 -12.29
CA LEU A 88 2.62 -14.66 -11.51
C LEU A 88 3.11 -15.88 -10.71
N ARG A 89 3.73 -16.85 -11.39
CA ARG A 89 4.12 -18.14 -10.80
C ARG A 89 5.33 -18.07 -9.89
N ARG A 90 6.33 -17.23 -10.23
CA ARG A 90 7.65 -17.25 -9.60
C ARG A 90 7.93 -16.06 -8.69
N TYR A 91 7.37 -14.87 -8.97
CA TYR A 91 7.65 -13.69 -8.18
C TYR A 91 6.66 -13.50 -7.05
N ILE A 92 5.35 -13.76 -7.25
CA ILE A 92 4.35 -13.70 -6.18
C ILE A 92 4.49 -14.93 -5.27
N LYS A 93 4.75 -14.71 -3.97
CA LYS A 93 4.96 -15.75 -2.96
C LYS A 93 3.73 -16.03 -2.09
N GLY A 94 2.74 -15.17 -2.14
CA GLY A 94 1.49 -15.31 -1.41
C GLY A 94 0.61 -14.08 -1.56
N TYR A 95 -0.67 -14.26 -1.27
CA TYR A 95 -1.70 -13.23 -1.38
C TYR A 95 -2.19 -12.85 0.01
N PHE A 96 -2.20 -11.57 0.31
CA PHE A 96 -2.74 -10.97 1.53
C PHE A 96 -4.03 -10.26 1.17
N ILE A 97 -5.15 -10.88 1.48
CA ILE A 97 -6.47 -10.36 1.09
C ILE A 97 -7.08 -9.59 2.26
N SER A 98 -7.31 -8.29 2.03
CA SER A 98 -7.87 -7.40 3.04
C SER A 98 -9.32 -7.76 3.38
N HIS A 99 -10.14 -7.98 2.36
CA HIS A 99 -11.52 -8.45 2.44
C HIS A 99 -11.94 -9.06 1.10
N ALA A 100 -13.10 -9.71 1.06
CA ALA A 100 -13.47 -10.56 -0.06
C ALA A 100 -14.41 -9.90 -1.09
N HIS A 101 -14.40 -8.56 -1.24
CA HIS A 101 -15.08 -7.93 -2.35
C HIS A 101 -14.41 -8.26 -3.68
N LEU A 102 -15.19 -8.30 -4.77
CA LEU A 102 -14.70 -8.72 -6.08
C LEU A 102 -13.51 -7.90 -6.57
N ASP A 103 -13.52 -6.60 -6.36
CA ASP A 103 -12.43 -5.69 -6.76
C ASP A 103 -11.12 -5.88 -5.96
N HIS A 104 -11.11 -6.80 -4.99
CA HIS A 104 -9.92 -7.21 -4.23
C HIS A 104 -9.52 -8.67 -4.49
N VAL A 105 -10.37 -9.50 -5.10
CA VAL A 105 -10.11 -10.94 -5.28
C VAL A 105 -10.25 -11.47 -6.70
N THR A 106 -10.84 -10.71 -7.63
CA THR A 106 -11.14 -11.19 -9.01
C THR A 106 -9.91 -11.76 -9.69
N GLY A 107 -8.78 -11.08 -9.64
CA GLY A 107 -7.53 -11.54 -10.25
C GLY A 107 -7.02 -12.84 -9.63
N LEU A 108 -7.11 -13.00 -8.30
CA LEU A 108 -6.76 -14.25 -7.62
C LEU A 108 -7.62 -15.42 -8.14
N ILE A 109 -8.94 -15.21 -8.23
CA ILE A 109 -9.87 -16.27 -8.65
C ILE A 109 -9.63 -16.64 -10.11
N ILE A 110 -9.62 -15.66 -11.02
CA ILE A 110 -9.51 -15.91 -12.47
C ILE A 110 -8.16 -16.52 -12.86
N ASN A 111 -7.06 -16.12 -12.20
CA ASN A 111 -5.73 -16.63 -12.55
C ASN A 111 -5.37 -17.92 -11.81
N SER A 112 -6.22 -18.43 -10.93
CA SER A 112 -5.96 -19.66 -10.16
C SER A 112 -5.62 -20.90 -11.02
N PRO A 113 -6.20 -21.12 -12.23
CA PRO A 113 -5.81 -22.25 -13.07
C PRO A 113 -4.33 -22.25 -13.49
N ASP A 114 -3.74 -21.08 -13.72
CA ASP A 114 -2.37 -20.92 -14.20
C ASP A 114 -1.35 -20.62 -13.12
N ASP A 115 -1.79 -20.37 -11.90
CA ASP A 115 -0.92 -20.08 -10.77
C ASP A 115 -0.25 -21.33 -10.18
N THR A 116 0.66 -21.15 -9.22
CA THR A 116 1.40 -22.20 -8.50
C THR A 116 0.94 -22.30 -7.05
N VAL A 117 1.47 -23.28 -6.32
CA VAL A 117 1.16 -23.48 -4.90
C VAL A 117 1.59 -22.27 -4.07
N LYS A 118 0.65 -21.64 -3.35
CA LYS A 118 0.83 -20.43 -2.52
C LYS A 118 -0.14 -20.41 -1.33
N ASN A 119 0.17 -19.56 -0.35
CA ASN A 119 -0.78 -19.26 0.72
C ASN A 119 -1.65 -18.06 0.34
N ILE A 120 -2.92 -18.12 0.74
CA ILE A 120 -3.85 -17.00 0.83
C ILE A 120 -3.96 -16.64 2.31
N TYR A 121 -3.47 -15.46 2.66
CA TYR A 121 -3.49 -14.92 4.01
C TYR A 121 -4.66 -13.94 4.16
N GLY A 122 -5.39 -14.03 5.25
CA GLY A 122 -6.47 -13.09 5.57
C GLY A 122 -7.03 -13.34 6.96
N LEU A 123 -7.90 -12.48 7.43
CA LEU A 123 -8.68 -12.78 8.62
C LEU A 123 -9.62 -13.95 8.35
N ALA A 124 -10.01 -14.68 9.39
CA ALA A 124 -10.85 -15.86 9.25
C ALA A 124 -12.20 -15.59 8.52
N SER A 125 -12.78 -14.39 8.71
CA SER A 125 -13.99 -13.96 7.99
C SER A 125 -13.76 -13.84 6.50
N THR A 126 -12.66 -13.21 6.07
CA THR A 126 -12.27 -13.06 4.66
C THR A 126 -12.06 -14.40 3.99
N LEU A 127 -11.28 -15.28 4.63
CA LEU A 127 -11.01 -16.63 4.10
C LEU A 127 -12.28 -17.48 4.03
N LYS A 128 -13.19 -17.33 5.01
CA LYS A 128 -14.49 -18.00 4.98
C LYS A 128 -15.26 -17.61 3.72
N THR A 129 -15.37 -16.32 3.40
CA THR A 129 -16.09 -15.86 2.20
C THR A 129 -15.43 -16.38 0.92
N ILE A 130 -14.10 -16.33 0.80
CA ILE A 130 -13.41 -16.88 -0.38
C ILE A 130 -13.73 -18.36 -0.56
N LYS A 131 -13.74 -19.13 0.53
CA LYS A 131 -14.04 -20.55 0.54
C LYS A 131 -15.48 -20.86 0.19
N SER A 132 -16.45 -20.11 0.77
CA SER A 132 -17.88 -20.42 0.65
C SER A 132 -18.56 -19.83 -0.59
N ASP A 133 -17.98 -18.77 -1.19
CA ASP A 133 -18.67 -18.02 -2.22
C ASP A 133 -17.94 -18.05 -3.57
N TYR A 134 -16.62 -18.24 -3.58
CA TYR A 134 -15.82 -18.22 -4.82
C TYR A 134 -15.29 -19.60 -5.21
N PHE A 135 -14.59 -20.31 -4.34
CA PHE A 135 -14.02 -21.63 -4.65
C PHE A 135 -15.01 -22.75 -4.28
N THR A 136 -16.19 -22.78 -4.95
CA THR A 136 -17.35 -23.61 -4.62
C THR A 136 -17.75 -24.59 -5.74
N TRP A 137 -16.97 -24.71 -6.79
CA TRP A 137 -17.32 -25.43 -8.02
C TRP A 137 -18.52 -24.85 -8.78
N GLU A 138 -19.50 -24.24 -8.10
CA GLU A 138 -20.59 -23.52 -8.75
C GLU A 138 -20.12 -22.15 -9.28
N SER A 139 -19.37 -21.41 -8.48
CA SER A 139 -18.81 -20.09 -8.85
C SER A 139 -17.49 -20.23 -9.61
N TRP A 140 -16.56 -21.03 -9.08
CA TRP A 140 -15.24 -21.34 -9.66
C TRP A 140 -14.70 -22.64 -9.07
N ALA A 141 -13.88 -23.39 -9.86
CA ALA A 141 -13.26 -24.62 -9.38
C ALA A 141 -12.47 -24.37 -8.08
N ASN A 142 -12.55 -25.29 -7.14
CA ASN A 142 -11.89 -25.14 -5.84
C ASN A 142 -10.38 -25.42 -5.93
N PHE A 143 -9.61 -24.35 -6.17
CA PHE A 143 -8.15 -24.40 -6.21
C PHE A 143 -7.51 -24.40 -4.82
N ALA A 144 -8.27 -24.32 -3.73
CA ALA A 144 -7.75 -24.33 -2.37
C ALA A 144 -7.67 -25.76 -1.78
N ASP A 145 -7.17 -25.85 -0.55
CA ASP A 145 -6.99 -27.09 0.21
C ASP A 145 -8.10 -27.35 1.24
N ASP A 146 -9.09 -26.48 1.29
CA ASP A 146 -10.28 -26.60 2.15
C ASP A 146 -11.52 -26.09 1.40
N GLY A 147 -12.71 -26.53 1.85
CA GLY A 147 -14.00 -26.17 1.25
C GLY A 147 -14.62 -27.33 0.50
N GLU A 148 -15.37 -27.02 -0.57
CA GLU A 148 -16.08 -28.00 -1.38
C GLU A 148 -15.15 -28.89 -2.21
N ALA A 149 -15.35 -30.20 -2.13
CA ALA A 149 -14.56 -31.17 -2.90
C ALA A 149 -15.03 -31.28 -4.38
N PRO A 150 -14.11 -31.66 -5.31
CA PRO A 150 -12.72 -32.02 -5.12
C PRO A 150 -11.80 -30.82 -4.85
N LEU A 151 -10.78 -31.00 -3.99
CA LEU A 151 -9.79 -29.99 -3.64
C LEU A 151 -8.59 -30.07 -4.58
N LEU A 152 -8.29 -29.00 -5.33
CA LEU A 152 -7.15 -28.95 -6.26
C LEU A 152 -5.83 -28.58 -5.56
N LYS A 153 -5.88 -28.12 -4.29
CA LYS A 153 -4.75 -27.93 -3.35
C LYS A 153 -3.61 -27.05 -3.89
N LYS A 154 -3.94 -26.08 -4.72
CA LYS A 154 -3.00 -25.06 -5.21
C LYS A 154 -2.81 -23.98 -4.17
N TYR A 155 -3.88 -23.59 -3.48
CA TYR A 155 -3.84 -22.58 -2.43
C TYR A 155 -4.05 -23.19 -1.05
N HIS A 156 -3.27 -22.69 -0.08
CA HIS A 156 -3.45 -22.99 1.32
C HIS A 156 -4.00 -21.75 2.04
N TYR A 157 -5.09 -21.90 2.77
CA TYR A 157 -5.65 -20.85 3.59
C TYR A 157 -4.88 -20.70 4.90
N GLU A 158 -4.32 -19.52 5.13
CA GLU A 158 -3.58 -19.17 6.34
C GLU A 158 -4.29 -18.04 7.09
N ALA A 159 -5.05 -18.40 8.13
CA ALA A 159 -5.80 -17.44 8.92
C ALA A 159 -4.88 -16.60 9.82
N LEU A 160 -4.92 -15.28 9.65
CA LEU A 160 -4.15 -14.34 10.44
C LEU A 160 -4.84 -14.07 11.79
N THR A 161 -4.08 -14.17 12.85
CA THR A 161 -4.51 -13.67 14.16
C THR A 161 -4.22 -12.17 14.23
N PRO A 162 -5.22 -11.33 14.52
CA PRO A 162 -5.00 -9.89 14.69
C PRO A 162 -3.85 -9.61 15.65
N ASP A 163 -3.04 -8.61 15.30
CA ASP A 163 -1.91 -8.14 16.11
C ASP A 163 -0.70 -9.10 16.20
N SER A 164 -0.79 -10.30 15.65
CA SER A 164 0.34 -11.25 15.59
C SER A 164 1.22 -11.00 14.37
N VAL A 165 2.53 -11.21 14.54
CA VAL A 165 3.52 -11.06 13.47
C VAL A 165 3.83 -12.42 12.88
N ILE A 166 3.71 -12.55 11.57
CA ILE A 166 4.13 -13.74 10.83
C ILE A 166 5.30 -13.42 9.90
N SER A 167 6.19 -14.40 9.69
CA SER A 167 7.30 -14.31 8.73
C SER A 167 6.89 -14.98 7.44
N ILE A 168 7.09 -14.30 6.29
CA ILE A 168 6.69 -14.82 4.98
C ILE A 168 7.87 -15.54 4.36
N LYS A 169 7.67 -16.83 4.14
CA LYS A 169 8.72 -17.72 3.61
C LYS A 169 9.28 -17.19 2.28
N ASN A 170 10.59 -17.20 2.15
CA ASN A 170 11.35 -16.81 0.95
C ASN A 170 11.22 -15.32 0.53
N THR A 171 10.76 -14.42 1.39
CA THR A 171 10.62 -12.99 1.04
C THR A 171 11.49 -12.05 1.87
N GLY A 172 11.90 -12.47 3.06
CA GLY A 172 12.51 -11.57 4.05
C GLY A 172 11.50 -10.60 4.70
N LEU A 173 10.23 -10.71 4.35
CA LEU A 173 9.16 -9.86 4.87
C LEU A 173 8.49 -10.50 6.10
N LYS A 174 8.00 -9.64 6.99
CA LYS A 174 7.06 -10.01 8.05
C LYS A 174 5.81 -9.17 7.92
N VAL A 175 4.68 -9.73 8.30
CA VAL A 175 3.38 -9.05 8.23
C VAL A 175 2.66 -9.17 9.57
N ARG A 176 2.00 -8.06 9.96
CA ARG A 176 1.11 -7.97 11.11
C ARG A 176 -0.22 -7.40 10.63
N ALA A 177 -1.32 -8.07 10.95
CA ALA A 177 -2.66 -7.72 10.50
C ALA A 177 -3.44 -6.96 11.57
N PHE A 178 -4.22 -5.96 11.14
CA PHE A 178 -5.13 -5.21 12.00
C PHE A 178 -6.53 -5.18 11.37
N PRO A 179 -7.59 -5.46 12.14
CA PRO A 179 -8.97 -5.32 11.64
C PRO A 179 -9.28 -3.86 11.33
N LEU A 180 -10.02 -3.64 10.25
CA LEU A 180 -10.61 -2.37 9.86
C LEU A 180 -12.12 -2.50 9.74
N SER A 181 -12.83 -1.37 9.82
CA SER A 181 -14.28 -1.31 9.61
C SER A 181 -14.58 -0.85 8.20
N HIS A 182 -15.37 -1.63 7.49
CA HIS A 182 -15.79 -1.36 6.12
C HIS A 182 -17.29 -1.68 5.99
N SER A 183 -18.14 -0.72 6.35
CA SER A 183 -19.59 -0.91 6.42
C SER A 183 -19.96 -2.09 7.33
N ASN A 184 -20.62 -3.12 6.81
CA ASN A 184 -20.99 -4.32 7.59
C ASN A 184 -19.89 -5.38 7.61
N LEU A 185 -18.71 -5.12 7.01
CA LEU A 185 -17.63 -6.08 6.87
C LEU A 185 -16.43 -5.70 7.72
N THR A 186 -15.63 -6.70 8.04
CA THR A 186 -14.27 -6.48 8.54
C THR A 186 -13.30 -6.54 7.39
N SER A 187 -12.62 -5.43 7.12
CA SER A 187 -11.46 -5.38 6.24
C SER A 187 -10.18 -5.50 7.07
N THR A 188 -9.02 -5.46 6.43
CA THR A 188 -7.73 -5.68 7.08
C THR A 188 -6.69 -4.67 6.64
N ALA A 189 -5.95 -4.10 7.60
CA ALA A 189 -4.69 -3.44 7.32
C ALA A 189 -3.51 -4.40 7.54
N PHE A 190 -2.50 -4.29 6.69
CA PHE A 190 -1.27 -5.08 6.75
C PHE A 190 -0.07 -4.17 6.99
N LEU A 191 0.56 -4.29 8.15
CA LEU A 191 1.85 -3.67 8.46
C LEU A 191 2.95 -4.63 8.02
N VAL A 192 3.61 -4.30 6.92
CA VAL A 192 4.68 -5.10 6.30
C VAL A 192 6.04 -4.55 6.73
N SER A 193 6.95 -5.41 7.16
CA SER A 193 8.31 -5.02 7.52
C SER A 193 9.37 -5.77 6.71
N SER A 194 10.46 -5.06 6.41
CA SER A 194 11.71 -5.57 5.85
C SER A 194 12.87 -5.01 6.71
N GLY A 195 13.51 -5.87 7.50
CA GLY A 195 14.44 -5.43 8.52
C GLY A 195 13.74 -4.44 9.50
N ASP A 196 14.31 -3.24 9.60
CA ASP A 196 13.82 -2.16 10.46
C ASP A 196 12.88 -1.16 9.76
N ALA A 197 12.61 -1.36 8.48
CA ALA A 197 11.71 -0.53 7.69
C ALA A 197 10.30 -1.14 7.63
N TYR A 198 9.29 -0.28 7.59
CA TYR A 198 7.88 -0.66 7.57
C TYR A 198 7.11 0.12 6.51
N ILE A 199 6.11 -0.52 5.92
CA ILE A 199 5.02 0.13 5.18
C ILE A 199 3.70 -0.38 5.74
N LEU A 200 2.66 0.45 5.69
CA LEU A 200 1.33 0.09 6.11
C LEU A 200 0.40 0.15 4.89
N TYR A 201 -0.26 -0.94 4.56
CA TYR A 201 -1.34 -0.99 3.58
C TYR A 201 -2.66 -1.15 4.31
N LEU A 202 -3.61 -0.30 4.01
CA LEU A 202 -5.00 -0.44 4.44
C LEU A 202 -5.81 -0.96 3.24
N GLY A 203 -6.56 -2.04 3.48
CA GLY A 203 -7.70 -2.35 2.62
C GLY A 203 -8.77 -1.27 2.76
N ASP A 204 -9.93 -1.51 2.22
CA ASP A 204 -11.02 -0.55 2.30
C ASP A 204 -11.42 -0.28 3.76
N THR A 205 -11.69 0.98 4.07
CA THR A 205 -12.05 1.41 5.41
C THR A 205 -12.85 2.70 5.40
N GLY A 206 -13.89 2.76 6.21
CA GLY A 206 -14.53 4.03 6.55
C GLY A 206 -13.85 4.71 7.74
N PRO A 207 -14.14 6.01 7.97
CA PRO A 207 -13.63 6.73 9.14
C PRO A 207 -14.30 6.21 10.42
N ASP A 208 -13.55 6.10 11.51
CA ASP A 208 -14.05 5.55 12.78
C ASP A 208 -15.35 6.21 13.27
N SER A 209 -15.52 7.53 13.02
CA SER A 209 -16.71 8.29 13.41
C SER A 209 -17.96 7.85 12.68
N ILE A 210 -17.87 7.51 11.39
CA ILE A 210 -18.99 7.04 10.55
C ILE A 210 -19.24 5.55 10.80
N GLU A 211 -18.19 4.76 10.86
CA GLU A 211 -18.25 3.32 11.13
C GLU A 211 -18.60 2.99 12.58
N LYS A 212 -18.63 3.99 13.47
CA LYS A 212 -18.85 3.83 14.92
C LYS A 212 -17.89 2.82 15.53
N SER A 213 -16.64 2.88 15.13
CA SER A 213 -15.57 1.98 15.51
C SER A 213 -14.40 2.71 16.16
N GLN A 214 -13.37 1.95 16.53
CA GLN A 214 -12.10 2.44 17.05
C GLN A 214 -10.92 1.73 16.34
N ASN A 215 -11.18 1.13 15.19
CA ASN A 215 -10.20 0.29 14.52
C ASN A 215 -9.05 1.12 13.93
N LEU A 216 -9.36 2.24 13.27
CA LEU A 216 -8.32 3.18 12.80
C LEU A 216 -7.56 3.79 13.98
N HIS A 217 -8.24 4.21 15.04
CA HIS A 217 -7.58 4.77 16.22
C HIS A 217 -6.61 3.77 16.87
N LYS A 218 -6.99 2.50 17.02
CA LYS A 218 -6.09 1.45 17.53
C LYS A 218 -4.90 1.22 16.61
N LEU A 219 -5.13 1.20 15.29
CA LEU A 219 -4.07 1.09 14.29
C LEU A 219 -3.09 2.28 14.39
N TRP A 220 -3.62 3.52 14.52
CA TRP A 220 -2.79 4.70 14.67
C TRP A 220 -1.90 4.62 15.91
N ILE A 221 -2.44 4.21 17.06
CA ILE A 221 -1.66 3.99 18.29
C ILE A 221 -0.53 2.99 18.04
N ALA A 222 -0.81 1.87 17.36
CA ALA A 222 0.18 0.82 17.12
C ALA A 222 1.37 1.27 16.28
N ILE A 223 1.21 2.28 15.41
CA ILE A 223 2.27 2.74 14.49
C ILE A 223 2.96 4.04 14.93
N VAL A 224 2.50 4.72 16.00
CA VAL A 224 3.08 5.99 16.49
C VAL A 224 4.60 5.92 16.65
N SER A 225 5.10 4.85 17.29
CA SER A 225 6.54 4.67 17.53
C SER A 225 7.33 4.51 16.22
N LEU A 226 6.75 3.89 15.21
CA LEU A 226 7.37 3.68 13.90
C LEU A 226 7.48 4.99 13.11
N ILE A 227 6.49 5.89 13.23
CA ILE A 227 6.54 7.23 12.63
C ILE A 227 7.59 8.07 13.34
N LYS A 228 7.55 8.15 14.69
CA LYS A 228 8.51 8.92 15.49
C LYS A 228 9.96 8.48 15.26
N SER A 229 10.20 7.19 15.07
CA SER A 229 11.52 6.64 14.75
C SER A 229 11.89 6.64 13.26
N LYS A 230 11.03 7.18 12.38
CA LYS A 230 11.18 7.21 10.90
C LYS A 230 11.36 5.83 10.27
N LYS A 231 10.89 4.79 10.94
CA LYS A 231 10.91 3.41 10.44
C LYS A 231 9.74 3.12 9.49
N LEU A 232 8.56 3.73 9.71
CA LEU A 232 7.45 3.66 8.75
C LEU A 232 7.76 4.56 7.56
N LYS A 233 7.78 3.99 6.35
CA LYS A 233 8.17 4.68 5.11
C LYS A 233 6.98 5.28 4.37
N ALA A 234 5.83 4.62 4.43
CA ALA A 234 4.60 5.09 3.82
C ALA A 234 3.38 4.45 4.47
N ILE A 235 2.24 5.12 4.35
CA ILE A 235 0.90 4.56 4.54
C ILE A 235 0.23 4.55 3.15
N MET A 236 -0.29 3.37 2.76
CA MET A 236 -1.12 3.16 1.58
C MET A 236 -2.56 3.10 2.07
N ILE A 237 -3.37 4.10 1.72
CA ILE A 237 -4.73 4.26 2.24
C ILE A 237 -5.68 4.69 1.13
N GLU A 238 -6.87 4.14 1.16
CA GLU A 238 -7.91 4.45 0.20
C GLU A 238 -8.41 5.90 0.30
N THR A 239 -8.87 6.42 -0.84
CA THR A 239 -9.73 7.59 -0.91
C THR A 239 -10.62 7.41 -2.14
N SER A 240 -11.83 6.92 -1.91
CA SER A 240 -12.67 6.39 -2.99
C SER A 240 -13.52 7.44 -3.70
N PHE A 241 -14.03 8.42 -2.96
CA PHE A 241 -15.01 9.37 -3.46
C PHE A 241 -14.55 10.81 -3.23
N PRO A 242 -14.99 11.79 -4.07
CA PRO A 242 -14.85 13.20 -3.76
C PRO A 242 -15.76 13.61 -2.56
N ASP A 243 -15.50 14.76 -1.96
CA ASP A 243 -16.18 15.21 -0.72
C ASP A 243 -17.69 15.48 -0.86
N GLU A 244 -18.19 15.56 -2.08
CA GLU A 244 -19.63 15.66 -2.34
C GLU A 244 -20.38 14.34 -2.09
N GLN A 245 -19.67 13.24 -1.92
CA GLN A 245 -20.31 11.98 -1.54
C GLN A 245 -20.90 12.10 -0.12
N PRO A 246 -22.22 11.95 0.05
CA PRO A 246 -22.82 12.05 1.39
C PRO A 246 -22.34 10.95 2.34
N ASP A 247 -22.12 11.27 3.61
CA ASP A 247 -21.64 10.32 4.64
C ASP A 247 -22.46 9.02 4.71
N LYS A 248 -23.79 9.12 4.58
CA LYS A 248 -24.70 7.95 4.60
C LYS A 248 -24.53 6.99 3.42
N THR A 249 -23.80 7.39 2.39
CA THR A 249 -23.57 6.62 1.16
C THR A 249 -22.07 6.45 0.87
N LEU A 250 -21.23 6.54 1.89
CA LEU A 250 -19.80 6.24 1.78
C LEU A 250 -19.53 4.74 1.63
N PHE A 251 -20.44 3.91 2.13
CA PHE A 251 -20.31 2.44 2.05
C PHE A 251 -18.99 1.90 2.64
N GLY A 252 -18.51 2.54 3.73
CA GLY A 252 -17.27 2.13 4.38
C GLY A 252 -16.00 2.62 3.69
N HIS A 253 -16.06 3.76 2.99
CA HIS A 253 -14.93 4.38 2.30
C HIS A 253 -14.62 5.78 2.79
N LEU A 254 -13.49 6.34 2.32
CA LEU A 254 -13.02 7.67 2.64
C LEU A 254 -13.24 8.65 1.47
N THR A 255 -13.44 9.92 1.84
CA THR A 255 -13.28 11.10 0.97
C THR A 255 -11.98 11.83 1.35
N PRO A 256 -11.52 12.83 0.58
CA PRO A 256 -10.43 13.71 0.98
C PRO A 256 -10.59 14.28 2.39
N HIS A 257 -11.77 14.81 2.71
CA HIS A 257 -12.10 15.32 4.04
C HIS A 257 -11.88 14.27 5.14
N TRP A 258 -12.45 13.08 4.98
CA TRP A 258 -12.34 12.02 5.98
C TRP A 258 -10.93 11.44 6.09
N LEU A 259 -10.18 11.36 4.98
CA LEU A 259 -8.76 11.02 5.04
C LEU A 259 -8.00 12.05 5.88
N MET A 260 -8.23 13.35 5.65
CA MET A 260 -7.54 14.40 6.40
C MET A 260 -7.94 14.43 7.87
N VAL A 261 -9.19 14.11 8.22
CA VAL A 261 -9.61 13.90 9.62
C VAL A 261 -8.79 12.79 10.27
N GLU A 262 -8.67 11.64 9.63
CA GLU A 262 -7.88 10.51 10.17
C GLU A 262 -6.38 10.82 10.23
N MET A 263 -5.83 11.53 9.26
CA MET A 263 -4.42 11.97 9.33
C MET A 263 -4.19 13.01 10.44
N ASN A 264 -5.16 13.88 10.74
CA ASN A 264 -5.09 14.78 11.88
C ASN A 264 -5.14 14.02 13.22
N ASN A 265 -5.99 12.97 13.32
CA ASN A 265 -6.02 12.07 14.48
C ASN A 265 -4.65 11.41 14.70
N LEU A 266 -4.02 10.90 13.63
CA LEU A 266 -2.66 10.34 13.68
C LEU A 266 -1.62 11.41 14.05
N GLY A 267 -1.74 12.62 13.50
CA GLY A 267 -0.88 13.77 13.80
C GLY A 267 -0.93 14.18 15.28
N ALA A 268 -2.11 14.15 15.88
CA ALA A 268 -2.28 14.42 17.31
C ALA A 268 -1.54 13.41 18.20
N LEU A 269 -1.50 12.14 17.79
CA LEU A 269 -0.78 11.07 18.51
C LEU A 269 0.75 11.13 18.31
N THR A 270 1.19 11.54 17.13
CA THR A 270 2.62 11.53 16.78
C THR A 270 3.34 12.82 17.16
N GLY A 271 2.62 13.91 17.32
CA GLY A 271 3.13 15.24 17.69
C GLY A 271 3.24 16.20 16.51
N ALA A 272 3.41 17.48 16.83
CA ALA A 272 3.45 18.54 15.83
C ALA A 272 4.51 18.29 14.75
N ASN A 273 4.13 18.54 13.49
CA ASN A 273 4.96 18.40 12.29
C ASN A 273 5.55 17.00 12.02
N SER A 274 5.20 15.97 12.79
CA SER A 274 5.71 14.61 12.60
C SER A 274 5.32 13.99 11.25
N LEU A 275 4.20 14.43 10.70
CA LEU A 275 3.68 13.97 9.40
C LEU A 275 4.08 14.87 8.22
N LYS A 276 4.77 15.99 8.45
CA LYS A 276 5.22 16.86 7.36
C LYS A 276 6.19 16.12 6.43
N GLY A 277 5.84 16.04 5.14
CA GLY A 277 6.60 15.29 4.12
C GLY A 277 6.47 13.77 4.23
N PHE A 278 5.60 13.25 5.12
CA PHE A 278 5.39 11.82 5.25
C PHE A 278 4.60 11.26 4.05
N ASN A 279 5.02 10.11 3.52
CA ASN A 279 4.44 9.52 2.32
C ASN A 279 3.07 8.89 2.60
N ILE A 280 2.05 9.40 1.90
CA ILE A 280 0.72 8.79 1.83
C ILE A 280 0.46 8.39 0.39
N ILE A 281 0.34 7.11 0.13
CA ILE A 281 0.00 6.54 -1.16
C ILE A 281 -1.52 6.37 -1.22
N ILE A 282 -2.16 7.13 -2.11
CA ILE A 282 -3.61 7.13 -2.26
C ILE A 282 -4.02 5.94 -3.11
N THR A 283 -4.76 5.02 -2.53
CA THR A 283 -5.23 3.79 -3.18
C THR A 283 -6.73 3.86 -3.47
N HIS A 284 -7.24 2.88 -4.21
CA HIS A 284 -8.67 2.58 -4.38
C HIS A 284 -9.54 3.77 -4.85
N VAL A 285 -8.98 4.66 -5.68
CA VAL A 285 -9.77 5.77 -6.26
C VAL A 285 -10.83 5.22 -7.21
N LYS A 286 -12.07 5.73 -7.13
CA LYS A 286 -13.17 5.20 -7.95
C LYS A 286 -13.46 6.08 -9.19
N PRO A 287 -13.64 5.47 -10.38
CA PRO A 287 -14.08 6.20 -11.57
C PRO A 287 -15.47 6.85 -11.38
N PRO A 288 -15.88 7.83 -12.22
CA PRO A 288 -15.22 8.25 -13.45
C PRO A 288 -14.02 9.20 -13.23
N GLN A 289 -13.24 9.43 -14.28
CA GLN A 289 -12.02 10.27 -14.21
C GLN A 289 -12.27 11.69 -13.69
N VAL A 290 -13.46 12.26 -13.92
CA VAL A 290 -13.83 13.58 -13.37
C VAL A 290 -13.85 13.57 -11.84
N ASN A 291 -14.34 12.49 -11.23
CA ASN A 291 -14.36 12.33 -9.78
C ASN A 291 -12.91 12.17 -9.24
N ILE A 292 -12.08 11.40 -9.93
CA ILE A 292 -10.67 11.21 -9.57
C ILE A 292 -9.90 12.54 -9.64
N ALA A 293 -10.13 13.33 -10.68
CA ALA A 293 -9.51 14.67 -10.82
C ALA A 293 -9.94 15.60 -9.69
N LYS A 294 -11.22 15.60 -9.35
CA LYS A 294 -11.79 16.39 -8.26
C LYS A 294 -11.23 15.99 -6.89
N LEU A 295 -11.23 14.70 -6.60
CA LEU A 295 -10.65 14.12 -5.38
C LEU A 295 -9.17 14.54 -5.23
N LYS A 296 -8.37 14.45 -6.29
CA LYS A 296 -6.97 14.89 -6.27
C LYS A 296 -6.82 16.39 -5.97
N GLN A 297 -7.71 17.21 -6.50
CA GLN A 297 -7.73 18.64 -6.23
C GLN A 297 -8.09 18.93 -4.76
N GLN A 298 -9.13 18.28 -4.24
CA GLN A 298 -9.57 18.40 -2.85
C GLN A 298 -8.45 17.98 -1.88
N LEU A 299 -7.84 16.83 -2.09
CA LEU A 299 -6.68 16.37 -1.31
C LEU A 299 -5.54 17.39 -1.31
N LYS A 300 -5.26 18.01 -2.46
CA LYS A 300 -4.21 19.04 -2.54
C LYS A 300 -4.54 20.29 -1.71
N VAL A 301 -5.81 20.70 -1.71
CA VAL A 301 -6.27 21.89 -0.97
C VAL A 301 -6.31 21.62 0.54
N GLU A 302 -6.80 20.44 0.95
CA GLU A 302 -7.01 20.09 2.34
C GLU A 302 -5.75 19.57 3.05
N ASN A 303 -4.67 19.31 2.34
CA ASN A 303 -3.41 18.82 2.89
C ASN A 303 -2.67 19.85 3.75
N THR A 304 -3.28 20.28 4.85
CA THR A 304 -2.72 21.25 5.79
C THR A 304 -1.56 20.68 6.61
N LEU A 305 -1.44 19.35 6.71
CA LEU A 305 -0.36 18.67 7.40
C LEU A 305 0.95 18.64 6.57
N GLY A 306 0.90 19.01 5.28
CA GLY A 306 2.05 18.96 4.39
C GLY A 306 2.53 17.54 4.09
N LEU A 307 1.60 16.58 4.00
CA LEU A 307 1.88 15.21 3.62
C LEU A 307 2.44 15.14 2.19
N ASN A 308 3.30 14.16 1.89
CA ASN A 308 3.67 13.84 0.52
C ASN A 308 2.65 12.86 -0.07
N LEU A 309 1.68 13.39 -0.84
CA LEU A 309 0.62 12.60 -1.46
C LEU A 309 1.10 11.97 -2.75
N ILE A 310 1.13 10.65 -2.81
CA ILE A 310 1.57 9.85 -3.96
C ILE A 310 0.35 9.18 -4.58
N PHE A 311 0.10 9.46 -5.85
CA PHE A 311 -0.94 8.78 -6.63
C PHE A 311 -0.27 7.70 -7.48
N PRO A 312 -0.41 6.42 -7.12
CA PRO A 312 0.25 5.33 -7.82
C PRO A 312 -0.28 5.23 -9.26
N VAL A 313 0.60 4.77 -10.15
CA VAL A 313 0.27 4.50 -11.56
C VAL A 313 0.43 3.02 -11.80
N GLN A 314 -0.60 2.38 -12.37
CA GLN A 314 -0.59 0.96 -12.70
C GLN A 314 0.67 0.57 -13.47
N GLY A 315 1.37 -0.44 -12.99
CA GLY A 315 2.58 -0.99 -13.59
C GLY A 315 3.84 -0.13 -13.43
N LYS A 316 3.84 0.97 -12.65
CA LYS A 316 5.04 1.75 -12.35
C LYS A 316 5.50 1.51 -10.92
N ALA A 317 6.73 1.09 -10.76
CA ALA A 317 7.30 0.84 -9.42
C ALA A 317 7.44 2.12 -8.60
N ILE A 318 7.28 1.96 -7.28
CA ILE A 318 7.55 2.96 -6.24
C ILE A 318 8.60 2.36 -5.31
N ASP A 319 9.72 3.03 -5.18
CA ASP A 319 10.81 2.63 -4.29
C ASP A 319 10.77 3.49 -3.01
N LEU A 320 10.79 2.86 -1.82
CA LEU A 320 10.61 3.49 -0.51
C LEU A 320 11.76 3.17 0.45
#